data_eb4c3a59d99964a9a1e72fa51a2a0733
#
_entry.id   eb4c3a59d99964a9a1e72fa51a2a0733
#
_cell.length_a   1.000
_cell.length_b   1.000
_cell.length_c   1.000
_cell.angle_alpha   90.00
_cell.angle_beta   90.00
_cell.angle_gamma   90.00
#
_symmetry.space_group_name_H-M   'P 1'
#
loop_
_entity.id
_entity.type
_entity.pdbx_description
1 polymer ?
#
loop_
_entity_poly.entity_id
_entity_poly.type
_entity_poly.pdbx_seq_one_letter_code
_entity_poly.pdbx_strand_id
1 'polypeptide(L)'
;MMQPLTDKDYELIAEAQRVIRLNYDAIHENHTVGAAVRSKSGKIFAGVNMYSMHGACAEQIAIGAAVTQGERDFDTIVAVRGKDGSEIIPPCGNCRQILHDYMPDCEVILSVAGQHA
;
A
#
# COMPACT_ATOMS: atom_id res chain seq x y z
N MET A 1 15.35 -10.04 -7.46
CA MET A 1 15.56 -11.08 -6.45
C MET A 1 14.59 -10.90 -5.30
N MET A 2 13.96 -11.97 -4.85
CA MET A 2 13.06 -11.93 -3.71
C MET A 2 13.86 -11.94 -2.41
N GLN A 3 13.40 -11.16 -1.44
CA GLN A 3 14.03 -11.05 -0.13
C GLN A 3 13.02 -11.44 0.96
N PRO A 4 13.47 -12.01 2.08
CA PRO A 4 12.57 -12.33 3.17
C PRO A 4 12.02 -11.06 3.80
N LEU A 5 10.78 -11.16 4.32
CA LEU A 5 10.15 -10.04 5.02
C LEU A 5 10.78 -9.84 6.40
N THR A 6 10.91 -8.58 6.78
CA THR A 6 11.41 -8.19 8.10
C THR A 6 10.25 -7.86 9.02
N ASP A 7 10.52 -7.65 10.31
CA ASP A 7 9.50 -7.23 11.27
C ASP A 7 8.86 -5.90 10.86
N LYS A 8 9.64 -5.00 10.29
CA LYS A 8 9.13 -3.72 9.81
C LYS A 8 8.19 -3.90 8.62
N ASP A 9 8.44 -4.91 7.78
CA ASP A 9 7.56 -5.22 6.67
C ASP A 9 6.22 -5.77 7.17
N TYR A 10 6.24 -6.60 8.23
CA TYR A 10 5.00 -7.09 8.83
C TYR A 10 4.22 -5.96 9.50
N GLU A 11 4.88 -4.98 10.09
CA GLU A 11 4.21 -3.78 10.61
C GLU A 11 3.51 -3.01 9.50
N LEU A 12 4.16 -2.90 8.35
CA LEU A 12 3.60 -2.21 7.19
C LEU A 12 2.35 -2.93 6.68
N ILE A 13 2.43 -4.26 6.56
CA ILE A 13 1.30 -5.10 6.17
C ILE A 13 0.16 -4.92 7.16
N ALA A 14 0.45 -4.95 8.46
CA ALA A 14 -0.57 -4.78 9.51
C ALA A 14 -1.28 -3.44 9.40
N GLU A 15 -0.57 -2.38 9.06
CA GLU A 15 -1.18 -1.06 8.90
C GLU A 15 -2.11 -1.02 7.69
N ALA A 16 -1.70 -1.61 6.56
CA ALA A 16 -2.56 -1.72 5.39
C ALA A 16 -3.83 -2.52 5.71
N GLN A 17 -3.68 -3.62 6.45
CA GLN A 17 -4.83 -4.44 6.89
C GLN A 17 -5.74 -3.67 7.83
N ARG A 18 -5.17 -2.88 8.74
CA ARG A 18 -5.95 -2.08 9.69
C ARG A 18 -6.85 -1.08 8.97
N VAL A 19 -6.31 -0.34 8.00
CA VAL A 19 -7.12 0.69 7.33
C VAL A 19 -8.22 0.09 6.48
N ILE A 20 -7.99 -1.05 5.81
CA ILE A 20 -9.07 -1.65 5.04
C ILE A 20 -10.11 -2.30 5.94
N ARG A 21 -9.69 -2.91 7.06
CA ARG A 21 -10.62 -3.50 8.00
C ARG A 21 -11.58 -2.47 8.56
N LEU A 22 -11.08 -1.25 8.84
CA LEU A 22 -11.89 -0.15 9.36
C LEU A 22 -12.81 0.46 8.30
N ASN A 23 -12.49 0.32 7.03
CA ASN A 23 -13.17 1.04 5.96
C ASN A 23 -13.83 0.13 4.92
N TYR A 24 -13.73 -1.20 5.06
CA TYR A 24 -14.25 -2.11 4.06
C TYR A 24 -15.76 -1.91 3.86
N ASP A 25 -16.15 -1.72 2.62
CA ASP A 25 -17.55 -1.48 2.24
C ASP A 25 -18.08 -2.69 1.45
N ALA A 26 -18.72 -3.60 2.18
CA ALA A 26 -19.26 -4.82 1.60
C ALA A 26 -20.50 -4.58 0.75
N ILE A 27 -21.20 -3.45 0.97
CA ILE A 27 -22.47 -3.15 0.30
C ILE A 27 -22.25 -2.49 -1.05
N HIS A 28 -21.46 -1.44 -1.09
CA HIS A 28 -21.20 -0.66 -2.30
C HIS A 28 -19.85 -0.96 -2.95
N GLU A 29 -18.98 -1.67 -2.24
CA GLU A 29 -17.63 -2.04 -2.69
C GLU A 29 -16.78 -0.82 -3.10
N ASN A 30 -17.00 0.33 -2.45
CA ASN A 30 -16.23 1.55 -2.74
C ASN A 30 -14.83 1.53 -2.15
N HIS A 31 -14.65 0.78 -1.05
CA HIS A 31 -13.37 0.67 -0.37
C HIS A 31 -13.09 -0.80 -0.12
N THR A 32 -12.23 -1.40 -0.92
CA THR A 32 -11.96 -2.84 -0.88
C THR A 32 -10.47 -3.16 -0.76
N VAL A 33 -9.60 -2.16 -0.89
CA VAL A 33 -8.15 -2.32 -0.87
C VAL A 33 -7.55 -1.33 0.11
N GLY A 34 -6.64 -1.80 0.94
CA GLY A 34 -5.84 -0.96 1.81
C GLY A 34 -4.39 -1.01 1.39
N ALA A 35 -3.68 0.10 1.53
CA ALA A 35 -2.27 0.17 1.23
C ALA A 35 -1.53 0.92 2.33
N ALA A 36 -0.25 0.65 2.45
CA ALA A 36 0.62 1.37 3.35
C ALA A 36 1.99 1.55 2.71
N VAL A 37 2.59 2.70 2.90
CA VAL A 37 3.93 3.01 2.42
C VAL A 37 4.78 3.49 3.60
N ARG A 38 6.03 3.04 3.64
CA ARG A 38 6.99 3.48 4.64
C ARG A 38 8.01 4.38 3.99
N SER A 39 8.21 5.56 4.57
CA SER A 39 9.27 6.46 4.13
C SER A 39 10.61 6.01 4.71
N LYS A 40 11.70 6.50 4.15
CA LYS A 40 13.04 6.20 4.66
C LYS A 40 13.28 6.78 6.05
N SER A 41 12.43 7.73 6.47
CA SER A 41 12.46 8.26 7.84
C SER A 41 11.83 7.30 8.86
N GLY A 42 11.18 6.23 8.40
CA GLY A 42 10.52 5.25 9.26
C GLY A 42 9.04 5.50 9.48
N LYS A 43 8.49 6.57 8.96
CA LYS A 43 7.06 6.88 9.10
C LYS A 43 6.24 6.05 8.12
N ILE A 44 5.06 5.63 8.57
CA ILE A 44 4.13 4.84 7.76
C ILE A 44 2.90 5.69 7.46
N PHE A 45 2.47 5.66 6.20
CA PHE A 45 1.26 6.34 5.72
C PHE A 45 0.38 5.30 5.05
N ALA A 46 -0.92 5.39 5.29
CA ALA A 46 -1.86 4.39 4.79
C ALA A 46 -3.03 5.05 4.08
N GLY A 47 -3.74 4.28 3.26
CA GLY A 47 -4.92 4.75 2.56
C GLY A 47 -5.75 3.60 2.05
N VAL A 48 -7.00 3.90 1.69
CA VAL A 48 -7.90 2.95 1.04
C VAL A 48 -8.25 3.48 -0.34
N ASN A 49 -8.63 2.56 -1.25
CA ASN A 49 -9.02 2.97 -2.60
C ASN A 49 -10.34 3.74 -2.59
N MET A 50 -10.52 4.56 -3.62
CA MET A 50 -11.79 5.26 -3.88
C MET A 50 -12.31 4.81 -5.23
N TYR A 51 -13.36 4.01 -5.22
CA TYR A 51 -13.93 3.44 -6.45
C TYR A 51 -14.84 4.47 -7.13
N SER A 52 -14.43 4.91 -8.31
CA SER A 52 -15.16 5.90 -9.09
C SER A 52 -14.59 5.89 -10.51
N MET A 53 -15.27 6.56 -11.44
CA MET A 53 -14.76 6.69 -12.81
C MET A 53 -13.35 7.28 -12.86
N HIS A 54 -13.08 8.26 -12.02
CA HIS A 54 -11.75 8.85 -11.89
C HIS A 54 -11.21 8.65 -10.47
N GLY A 55 -11.49 7.48 -9.91
CA GLY A 55 -11.08 7.16 -8.55
C GLY A 55 -9.58 6.90 -8.43
N ALA A 56 -9.16 6.61 -7.21
CA ALA A 56 -7.76 6.40 -6.90
C ALA A 56 -7.55 5.03 -6.27
N CYS A 57 -6.43 4.39 -6.60
CA CYS A 57 -6.00 3.17 -5.95
C CYS A 57 -5.53 3.47 -4.52
N ALA A 58 -5.59 2.48 -3.64
CA ALA A 58 -5.16 2.64 -2.25
C ALA A 58 -3.70 3.10 -2.16
N GLU A 59 -2.83 2.60 -3.03
CA GLU A 59 -1.43 3.01 -3.09
C GLU A 59 -1.29 4.51 -3.37
N GLN A 60 -2.09 5.04 -4.29
CA GLN A 60 -2.08 6.46 -4.63
C GLN A 60 -2.49 7.31 -3.44
N ILE A 61 -3.49 6.86 -2.68
CA ILE A 61 -3.95 7.58 -1.49
C ILE A 61 -2.86 7.57 -0.42
N ALA A 62 -2.23 6.42 -0.18
CA ALA A 62 -1.16 6.30 0.81
C ALA A 62 0.04 7.18 0.43
N ILE A 63 0.46 7.14 -0.83
CA ILE A 63 1.57 7.95 -1.34
C ILE A 63 1.23 9.43 -1.25
N GLY A 64 0.01 9.80 -1.64
CA GLY A 64 -0.45 11.18 -1.55
C GLY A 64 -0.46 11.71 -0.13
N ALA A 65 -0.87 10.89 0.83
CA ALA A 65 -0.83 11.26 2.24
C ALA A 65 0.61 11.54 2.69
N ALA A 66 1.55 10.68 2.31
CA ALA A 66 2.96 10.84 2.66
C ALA A 66 3.56 12.11 2.04
N VAL A 67 3.31 12.31 0.74
CA VAL A 67 3.81 13.48 0.01
C VAL A 67 3.23 14.75 0.63
N THR A 68 1.96 14.74 1.00
CA THR A 68 1.29 15.88 1.65
C THR A 68 1.96 16.25 2.96
N GLN A 69 2.51 15.25 3.69
CA GLN A 69 3.22 15.47 4.95
C GLN A 69 4.71 15.78 4.75
N GLY A 70 5.15 15.96 3.51
CA GLY A 70 6.51 16.34 3.22
C GLY A 70 7.49 15.20 2.94
N GLU A 71 7.02 13.95 2.93
CA GLU A 71 7.89 12.82 2.64
C GLU A 71 8.12 12.68 1.14
N ARG A 72 9.36 12.38 0.76
CA ARG A 72 9.75 12.22 -0.65
C ARG A 72 10.53 10.95 -0.93
N ASP A 73 11.14 10.37 0.10
CA ASP A 73 11.97 9.17 -0.02
C ASP A 73 11.26 8.01 0.62
N PHE A 74 10.99 6.95 -0.15
CA PHE A 74 10.22 5.80 0.30
C PHE A 74 11.05 4.53 0.19
N ASP A 75 10.84 3.60 1.11
CA ASP A 75 11.57 2.35 1.06
C ASP A 75 10.70 1.13 0.73
N THR A 76 9.45 1.07 1.19
CA THR A 76 8.62 -0.12 0.98
C THR A 76 7.15 0.26 0.89
N ILE A 77 6.40 -0.45 0.03
CA ILE A 77 4.95 -0.28 -0.11
C ILE A 77 4.27 -1.65 -0.20
N VAL A 78 3.05 -1.74 0.32
CA VAL A 78 2.22 -2.95 0.26
C VAL A 78 0.76 -2.57 0.07
N ALA A 79 0.02 -3.42 -0.65
CA ALA A 79 -1.43 -3.30 -0.77
C ALA A 79 -2.07 -4.64 -0.45
N VAL A 80 -3.19 -4.60 0.27
CA VAL A 80 -3.96 -5.77 0.66
C VAL A 80 -5.41 -5.55 0.31
N ARG A 81 -6.15 -6.63 0.05
CA ARG A 81 -7.57 -6.52 -0.27
C ARG A 81 -8.40 -7.52 0.53
N GLY A 82 -9.72 -7.28 0.52
CA GLY A 82 -10.69 -8.10 1.23
C GLY A 82 -11.02 -7.52 2.58
N LYS A 83 -12.07 -8.05 3.19
CA LYS A 83 -12.60 -7.54 4.46
C LYS A 83 -11.54 -7.41 5.55
N ASP A 84 -10.64 -8.38 5.63
CA ASP A 84 -9.59 -8.41 6.64
C ASP A 84 -8.21 -8.07 6.08
N GLY A 85 -8.14 -7.72 4.79
CA GLY A 85 -6.85 -7.45 4.15
C GLY A 85 -5.95 -8.68 4.09
N SER A 86 -6.55 -9.87 3.93
CA SER A 86 -5.80 -11.12 4.01
C SER A 86 -5.00 -11.45 2.74
N GLU A 87 -5.29 -10.77 1.64
CA GLU A 87 -4.64 -11.04 0.37
C GLU A 87 -3.76 -9.84 -0.02
N ILE A 88 -2.46 -10.08 -0.16
CA ILE A 88 -1.54 -9.07 -0.69
C ILE A 88 -1.68 -9.08 -2.21
N ILE A 89 -1.81 -7.88 -2.80
CA ILE A 89 -1.97 -7.73 -4.24
C ILE A 89 -0.82 -6.90 -4.82
N PRO A 90 -0.42 -7.17 -6.07
CA PRO A 90 0.56 -6.34 -6.75
C PRO A 90 -0.04 -5.00 -7.16
N PRO A 91 0.78 -3.95 -7.37
CA PRO A 91 0.27 -2.67 -7.83
C PRO A 91 -0.32 -2.77 -9.24
N CYS A 92 -1.37 -2.02 -9.51
CA CYS A 92 -1.96 -1.92 -10.85
C CYS A 92 -1.01 -1.15 -11.77
N GLY A 93 -1.33 -1.13 -13.09
CA GLY A 93 -0.49 -0.45 -14.06
C GLY A 93 -0.28 1.03 -13.76
N ASN A 94 -1.35 1.71 -13.34
CA ASN A 94 -1.27 3.14 -12.97
C ASN A 94 -0.39 3.34 -11.74
N CYS A 95 -0.51 2.47 -10.74
CA CYS A 95 0.32 2.53 -9.54
C CYS A 95 1.78 2.25 -9.87
N ARG A 96 2.05 1.33 -10.81
CA ARG A 96 3.41 1.04 -11.25
C ARG A 96 4.06 2.26 -11.88
N GLN A 97 3.30 3.04 -12.65
CA GLN A 97 3.80 4.27 -13.26
C GLN A 97 4.16 5.30 -12.17
N ILE A 98 3.31 5.45 -11.17
CA ILE A 98 3.56 6.36 -10.05
C ILE A 98 4.79 5.92 -9.25
N LEU A 99 4.94 4.63 -9.00
CA LEU A 99 6.11 4.08 -8.32
C LEU A 99 7.38 4.38 -9.10
N HIS A 100 7.34 4.21 -10.43
CA HIS A 100 8.48 4.51 -11.28
C HIS A 100 8.86 5.99 -11.23
N ASP A 101 7.87 6.88 -11.26
CA ASP A 101 8.10 8.32 -11.32
C ASP A 101 8.55 8.91 -9.99
N TYR A 102 8.00 8.43 -8.87
CA TYR A 102 8.22 9.05 -7.56
C TYR A 102 9.16 8.25 -6.65
N MET A 103 9.24 6.94 -6.84
CA MET A 103 9.97 6.09 -5.91
C MET A 103 10.56 4.85 -6.60
N PRO A 104 11.47 5.05 -7.57
CA PRO A 104 11.98 3.90 -8.35
C PRO A 104 12.74 2.88 -7.51
N ASP A 105 13.26 3.27 -6.34
CA ASP A 105 14.01 2.39 -5.46
C ASP A 105 13.16 1.76 -4.36
N CYS A 106 11.85 2.01 -4.37
CA CYS A 106 10.94 1.48 -3.35
C CYS A 106 10.71 -0.01 -3.59
N GLU A 107 10.80 -0.80 -2.53
CA GLU A 107 10.48 -2.23 -2.58
C GLU A 107 8.98 -2.43 -2.48
N VAL A 108 8.46 -3.42 -3.20
CA VAL A 108 7.04 -3.77 -3.19
C VAL A 108 6.88 -5.14 -2.56
N ILE A 109 6.07 -5.24 -1.50
CA ILE A 109 5.76 -6.52 -0.88
C ILE A 109 4.75 -7.25 -1.76
N LEU A 110 5.10 -8.45 -2.23
CA LEU A 110 4.29 -9.21 -3.16
C LEU A 110 3.56 -10.40 -2.52
N SER A 111 3.95 -10.82 -1.31
CA SER A 111 3.38 -12.01 -0.69
C SER A 111 3.62 -12.03 0.81
N VAL A 112 2.64 -12.53 1.58
CA VAL A 112 2.80 -12.79 3.01
C VAL A 112 3.59 -14.07 3.28
N ALA A 113 3.99 -14.81 2.24
CA ALA A 113 4.77 -16.03 2.42
C ALA A 113 6.21 -15.76 2.86
N GLY A 114 6.51 -14.53 3.23
CA GLY A 114 7.80 -14.15 3.81
C GLY A 114 8.79 -13.56 2.81
N GLN A 115 8.33 -13.13 1.64
CA GLN A 115 9.23 -12.60 0.61
C GLN A 115 8.68 -11.31 -0.01
N HIS A 116 9.59 -10.45 -0.45
CA HIS A 116 9.27 -9.28 -1.26
C HIS A 116 10.38 -9.07 -2.30
N ALA A 117 10.05 -8.25 -3.29
CA ALA A 117 11.00 -7.93 -4.35
C ALA A 117 11.58 -6.54 -4.16
#